data_05c797887691fffd0ef3e0c47698ff95
#
_entry.id   05c797887691fffd0ef3e0c47698ff95
#
_cell.length_a   1.000
_cell.length_b   1.000
_cell.length_c   1.000
_cell.angle_alpha   90.00
_cell.angle_beta   90.00
_cell.angle_gamma   90.00
#
_symmetry.space_group_name_H-M   'P 1'
#
loop_
_entity.id
_entity.type
_entity.pdbx_description
1 polymer ?
#
loop_
_entity_poly.entity_id
_entity_poly.type
_entity_poly.pdbx_seq_one_letter_code
_entity_poly.pdbx_strand_id
1 'polypeptide(L)'
;MLKKIPLRIRFTLVASLFLLASCVTLTLLSNVSAAHMIEAVTVMPAMEGNSTPILPLEPAEPVGNVYYQVFQQRTVIATIFIVLIGSIATYFASGYVLKPIRDLSDEVQRRNIENLGDPIDLPQSADEIRQLTVSFNQMMADLQKSFLLQKEFSANAAHELRTPLTVMRAKLDIFALSESENSETQEMVTAMRLQLERLSDLIEDLLWFSKDLPLEAVSPVPLYPLLCDVAEELSGLAEEKEIKIRIEQTECFVLGQDSLLERVFYNLLENAVKYSPPQTQVSITFCRERDSLKVQVADHGEGIPEDCRSAVFEPFFRVDKSRSRAVGGSGLGLAVCKKILERHHAQIVVRSNHPSGSIFEILFPS
;
A
#
# COMPACT_ATOMS: atom_id res chain seq x y z
N MET A 1 -36.33 -2.89 9.54
CA MET A 1 -36.95 -3.10 8.20
C MET A 1 -36.31 -2.25 7.09
N LEU A 2 -35.83 -1.03 7.32
CA LEU A 2 -35.23 -0.14 6.30
C LEU A 2 -33.91 -0.64 5.68
N LYS A 3 -33.15 -1.54 6.32
CA LYS A 3 -31.84 -2.02 5.81
C LYS A 3 -31.91 -2.87 4.52
N LYS A 4 -33.06 -3.41 4.16
CA LYS A 4 -33.23 -4.25 2.94
C LYS A 4 -33.71 -3.47 1.70
N ILE A 5 -34.00 -2.18 1.83
CA ILE A 5 -34.50 -1.35 0.73
C ILE A 5 -33.30 -0.78 -0.05
N PRO A 6 -33.28 -0.81 -1.40
CA PRO A 6 -32.23 -0.23 -2.21
C PRO A 6 -31.97 1.24 -1.85
N LEU A 7 -30.70 1.67 -1.86
CA LEU A 7 -30.27 3.01 -1.50
C LEU A 7 -31.04 4.11 -2.25
N ARG A 8 -31.31 3.87 -3.55
CA ARG A 8 -32.09 4.75 -4.40
C ARG A 8 -33.48 5.04 -3.84
N ILE A 9 -34.20 3.99 -3.37
CA ILE A 9 -35.55 4.15 -2.82
C ILE A 9 -35.49 4.85 -1.47
N ARG A 10 -34.49 4.58 -0.62
CA ARG A 10 -34.35 5.28 0.67
C ARG A 10 -34.11 6.78 0.45
N PHE A 11 -33.20 7.14 -0.47
CA PHE A 11 -32.92 8.53 -0.79
C PHE A 11 -34.15 9.24 -1.33
N THR A 12 -34.89 8.60 -2.25
CA THR A 12 -36.14 9.14 -2.79
C THR A 12 -37.20 9.33 -1.71
N LEU A 13 -37.36 8.37 -0.79
CA LEU A 13 -38.31 8.48 0.33
C LEU A 13 -37.97 9.64 1.26
N VAL A 14 -36.71 9.80 1.65
CA VAL A 14 -36.27 10.90 2.53
C VAL A 14 -36.47 12.23 1.84
N ALA A 15 -36.07 12.37 0.59
CA ALA A 15 -36.23 13.61 -0.18
C ALA A 15 -37.74 13.94 -0.42
N SER A 16 -38.55 12.95 -0.71
CA SER A 16 -40.01 13.14 -0.87
C SER A 16 -40.69 13.55 0.44
N LEU A 17 -40.26 12.96 1.57
CA LEU A 17 -40.78 13.36 2.90
C LEU A 17 -40.39 14.81 3.23
N PHE A 18 -39.18 15.21 2.92
CA PHE A 18 -38.70 16.59 3.14
C PHE A 18 -39.45 17.58 2.25
N LEU A 19 -39.68 17.23 1.00
CA LEU A 19 -40.45 18.01 0.04
C LEU A 19 -41.92 18.16 0.49
N LEU A 20 -42.54 17.06 0.97
CA LEU A 20 -43.89 17.07 1.53
C LEU A 20 -43.97 17.99 2.75
N ALA A 21 -43.06 17.87 3.71
CA ALA A 21 -43.03 18.72 4.91
C ALA A 21 -42.87 20.20 4.53
N SER A 22 -41.99 20.52 3.59
CA SER A 22 -41.79 21.88 3.09
C SER A 22 -43.04 22.44 2.41
N CYS A 23 -43.67 21.64 1.56
CA CYS A 23 -44.92 22.04 0.90
C CYS A 23 -46.08 22.24 1.89
N VAL A 24 -46.22 21.36 2.89
CA VAL A 24 -47.27 21.49 3.94
C VAL A 24 -47.06 22.74 4.75
N THR A 25 -45.82 23.04 5.18
CA THR A 25 -45.54 24.28 5.93
C THR A 25 -45.81 25.54 5.10
N LEU A 26 -45.46 25.56 3.82
CA LEU A 26 -45.72 26.66 2.92
C LEU A 26 -47.23 26.87 2.71
N THR A 27 -48.00 25.78 2.54
CA THR A 27 -49.44 25.78 2.37
C THR A 27 -50.15 26.33 3.65
N LEU A 28 -49.70 25.89 4.83
CA LEU A 28 -50.20 26.39 6.09
C LEU A 28 -49.97 27.89 6.24
N LEU A 29 -48.75 28.35 5.97
CA LEU A 29 -48.36 29.76 6.04
C LEU A 29 -49.18 30.63 5.07
N SER A 30 -49.38 30.12 3.83
CA SER A 30 -50.18 30.79 2.81
C SER A 30 -51.67 30.88 3.22
N ASN A 31 -52.23 29.80 3.80
CA ASN A 31 -53.60 29.81 4.29
C ASN A 31 -53.83 30.77 5.48
N VAL A 32 -52.87 30.84 6.42
CA VAL A 32 -52.89 31.80 7.53
C VAL A 32 -52.83 33.24 7.00
N SER A 33 -51.94 33.50 6.04
CA SER A 33 -51.82 34.84 5.44
C SER A 33 -53.09 35.23 4.67
N ALA A 34 -53.70 34.29 3.95
CA ALA A 34 -54.96 34.52 3.22
C ALA A 34 -56.14 34.81 4.20
N ALA A 35 -56.23 34.07 5.31
CA ALA A 35 -57.24 34.29 6.33
C ALA A 35 -57.11 35.69 6.96
N HIS A 36 -55.92 36.13 7.32
CA HIS A 36 -55.63 37.47 7.85
C HIS A 36 -55.96 38.59 6.84
N MET A 37 -55.68 38.38 5.55
CA MET A 37 -56.06 39.32 4.52
C MET A 37 -57.61 39.49 4.40
N ILE A 38 -58.35 38.36 4.46
CA ILE A 38 -59.80 38.42 4.41
C ILE A 38 -60.38 39.11 5.62
N GLU A 39 -59.87 38.85 6.81
CA GLU A 39 -60.28 39.50 8.05
C GLU A 39 -59.98 41.01 8.01
N ALA A 40 -58.82 41.44 7.50
CA ALA A 40 -58.50 42.86 7.32
C ALA A 40 -59.41 43.59 6.34
N VAL A 41 -59.91 42.90 5.30
CA VAL A 41 -60.82 43.49 4.31
C VAL A 41 -62.25 43.59 4.87
N THR A 42 -62.65 42.63 5.70
CA THR A 42 -64.04 42.64 6.30
C THR A 42 -64.17 43.66 7.46
N VAL A 43 -63.08 44.09 8.06
CA VAL A 43 -63.05 45.09 9.18
C VAL A 43 -62.94 46.53 8.65
N MET A 44 -62.86 46.82 7.35
CA MET A 44 -62.92 48.20 6.88
C MET A 44 -64.27 48.82 7.24
N PRO A 45 -64.34 49.90 8.03
CA PRO A 45 -65.59 50.55 8.39
C PRO A 45 -66.20 51.12 7.12
N ALA A 46 -67.51 50.83 6.89
CA ALA A 46 -68.26 51.49 5.87
C ALA A 46 -68.18 52.98 6.10
N MET A 47 -67.58 53.72 5.16
CA MET A 47 -67.66 55.20 5.22
C MET A 47 -69.11 55.61 5.26
N GLU A 48 -69.50 56.24 6.32
CA GLU A 48 -70.78 56.91 6.49
C GLU A 48 -71.02 57.90 5.35
N GLY A 49 -71.75 57.45 4.35
CA GLY A 49 -72.35 58.36 3.34
C GLY A 49 -73.86 58.20 3.34
N ASN A 50 -74.49 59.25 3.66
CA ASN A 50 -75.92 59.49 3.86
C ASN A 50 -76.90 58.72 2.96
N SER A 51 -77.97 58.16 3.59
CA SER A 51 -79.37 58.10 3.18
C SER A 51 -79.75 57.02 2.17
N THR A 52 -80.64 56.19 2.61
CA THR A 52 -81.99 55.68 2.26
C THR A 52 -82.14 54.26 2.77
N PRO A 53 -83.31 53.87 3.33
CA PRO A 53 -83.54 52.52 3.84
C PRO A 53 -83.79 51.63 2.67
N ILE A 54 -82.87 50.76 2.43
CA ILE A 54 -83.01 49.65 1.46
C ILE A 54 -83.48 48.43 2.26
N LEU A 55 -84.53 47.77 1.72
CA LEU A 55 -85.10 46.51 2.23
C LEU A 55 -84.01 45.51 2.70
N PRO A 56 -84.32 44.67 3.70
CA PRO A 56 -83.41 43.64 4.15
C PRO A 56 -83.18 42.64 3.00
N LEU A 57 -82.02 42.81 2.38
CA LEU A 57 -81.49 41.76 1.54
C LEU A 57 -81.08 40.60 2.45
N GLU A 58 -81.56 39.40 2.10
CA GLU A 58 -81.06 38.17 2.74
C GLU A 58 -79.60 38.22 2.86
N PRO A 59 -79.02 37.66 3.95
CA PRO A 59 -77.55 37.65 4.14
C PRO A 59 -76.93 36.87 2.99
N ALA A 60 -76.46 37.58 1.95
CA ALA A 60 -75.59 36.99 0.96
C ALA A 60 -74.45 36.32 1.67
N GLU A 61 -74.21 35.04 1.51
CA GLU A 61 -73.03 34.37 2.03
C GLU A 61 -71.84 35.24 1.75
N PRO A 62 -70.96 35.54 2.76
CA PRO A 62 -69.88 36.47 2.56
C PRO A 62 -69.02 35.93 1.41
N VAL A 63 -69.00 36.67 0.31
CA VAL A 63 -68.28 36.36 -0.94
C VAL A 63 -66.85 35.94 -0.68
N GLY A 64 -66.24 36.40 0.43
CA GLY A 64 -64.94 36.03 0.95
C GLY A 64 -64.80 34.51 1.24
N ASN A 65 -65.87 33.85 1.76
CA ASN A 65 -65.79 32.43 2.12
C ASN A 65 -65.71 31.53 0.88
N VAL A 66 -66.38 31.90 -0.19
CA VAL A 66 -66.36 31.13 -1.45
C VAL A 66 -64.96 31.22 -2.12
N TYR A 67 -64.40 32.41 -2.15
CA TYR A 67 -63.03 32.60 -2.68
C TYR A 67 -61.99 31.91 -1.82
N TYR A 68 -62.15 31.88 -0.51
CA TYR A 68 -61.23 31.16 0.38
C TYR A 68 -61.30 29.65 0.18
N GLN A 69 -62.47 29.06 0.04
CA GLN A 69 -62.64 27.62 -0.27
C GLN A 69 -62.00 27.26 -1.60
N VAL A 70 -62.23 28.06 -2.64
CA VAL A 70 -61.62 27.81 -3.98
C VAL A 70 -60.11 27.95 -3.92
N PHE A 71 -59.57 28.94 -3.15
CA PHE A 71 -58.14 29.08 -2.92
C PHE A 71 -57.55 27.89 -2.20
N GLN A 72 -58.18 27.39 -1.11
CA GLN A 72 -57.72 26.21 -0.38
C GLN A 72 -57.71 24.96 -1.31
N GLN A 73 -58.75 24.75 -2.08
CA GLN A 73 -58.79 23.61 -3.02
C GLN A 73 -57.69 23.68 -4.03
N ARG A 74 -57.43 24.83 -4.63
CA ARG A 74 -56.33 25.02 -5.61
C ARG A 74 -54.98 24.83 -5.02
N THR A 75 -54.71 25.33 -3.80
CA THR A 75 -53.42 25.15 -3.11
C THR A 75 -53.17 23.70 -2.74
N VAL A 76 -54.15 22.97 -2.27
CA VAL A 76 -54.04 21.52 -1.98
C VAL A 76 -53.76 20.73 -3.27
N ILE A 77 -54.46 20.99 -4.34
CA ILE A 77 -54.24 20.33 -5.64
C ILE A 77 -52.81 20.66 -6.12
N ALA A 78 -52.36 21.92 -6.09
CA ALA A 78 -51.05 22.32 -6.49
C ALA A 78 -49.95 21.63 -5.64
N THR A 79 -50.16 21.53 -4.32
CA THR A 79 -49.25 20.83 -3.42
C THR A 79 -49.08 19.36 -3.79
N ILE A 80 -50.19 18.66 -4.07
CA ILE A 80 -50.17 17.26 -4.50
C ILE A 80 -49.40 17.12 -5.80
N PHE A 81 -49.60 17.99 -6.78
CA PHE A 81 -48.86 17.97 -8.06
C PHE A 81 -47.34 18.21 -7.85
N ILE A 82 -46.98 19.20 -7.03
CA ILE A 82 -45.58 19.51 -6.74
C ILE A 82 -44.87 18.33 -6.07
N VAL A 83 -45.53 17.71 -5.07
CA VAL A 83 -44.98 16.54 -4.37
C VAL A 83 -44.82 15.35 -5.31
N LEU A 84 -45.81 15.11 -6.16
CA LEU A 84 -45.79 14.00 -7.12
C LEU A 84 -44.68 14.17 -8.16
N ILE A 85 -44.63 15.34 -8.80
CA ILE A 85 -43.61 15.64 -9.82
C ILE A 85 -42.20 15.66 -9.20
N GLY A 86 -42.05 16.30 -8.02
CA GLY A 86 -40.79 16.35 -7.32
C GLY A 86 -40.27 14.97 -6.88
N SER A 87 -41.20 14.09 -6.43
CA SER A 87 -40.83 12.71 -6.08
C SER A 87 -40.37 11.90 -7.31
N ILE A 88 -41.03 12.05 -8.43
CA ILE A 88 -40.67 11.41 -9.68
C ILE A 88 -39.31 11.93 -10.17
N ALA A 89 -39.10 13.26 -10.16
CA ALA A 89 -37.84 13.87 -10.55
C ALA A 89 -36.68 13.39 -9.67
N THR A 90 -36.90 13.36 -8.33
CA THR A 90 -35.91 12.88 -7.36
C THR A 90 -35.58 11.40 -7.57
N TYR A 91 -36.56 10.57 -7.92
CA TYR A 91 -36.35 9.15 -8.22
C TYR A 91 -35.42 8.95 -9.42
N PHE A 92 -35.62 9.70 -10.50
CA PHE A 92 -34.76 9.62 -11.69
C PHE A 92 -33.38 10.23 -11.45
N ALA A 93 -33.30 11.40 -10.80
CA ALA A 93 -32.04 12.04 -10.43
C ALA A 93 -31.18 11.16 -9.52
N SER A 94 -31.78 10.56 -8.48
CA SER A 94 -31.10 9.62 -7.60
C SER A 94 -30.54 8.40 -8.36
N GLY A 95 -31.28 7.91 -9.36
CA GLY A 95 -30.84 6.82 -10.21
C GLY A 95 -29.59 7.17 -11.03
N TYR A 96 -29.55 8.38 -11.56
CA TYR A 96 -28.43 8.89 -12.35
C TYR A 96 -27.18 9.14 -11.51
N VAL A 97 -27.33 9.82 -10.37
CA VAL A 97 -26.23 10.17 -9.46
C VAL A 97 -25.61 8.94 -8.79
N LEU A 98 -26.43 7.92 -8.45
CA LEU A 98 -25.94 6.72 -7.77
C LEU A 98 -25.46 5.61 -8.73
N LYS A 99 -25.68 5.77 -10.04
CA LYS A 99 -25.26 4.77 -11.04
C LYS A 99 -23.75 4.51 -11.01
N PRO A 100 -22.86 5.53 -11.06
CA PRO A 100 -21.40 5.29 -11.08
C PRO A 100 -20.91 4.56 -9.83
N ILE A 101 -21.50 4.85 -8.66
CA ILE A 101 -21.14 4.15 -7.40
C ILE A 101 -21.53 2.68 -7.46
N ARG A 102 -22.67 2.36 -8.04
CA ARG A 102 -23.10 0.99 -8.20
C ARG A 102 -22.22 0.25 -9.19
N ASP A 103 -21.93 0.86 -10.34
CA ASP A 103 -21.08 0.29 -11.38
C ASP A 103 -19.68 0.01 -10.81
N LEU A 104 -19.11 0.94 -10.02
CA LEU A 104 -17.85 0.73 -9.30
C LEU A 104 -17.95 -0.43 -8.30
N SER A 105 -19.01 -0.50 -7.50
CA SER A 105 -19.21 -1.58 -6.52
C SER A 105 -19.33 -2.95 -7.19
N ASP A 106 -20.05 -3.03 -8.30
CA ASP A 106 -20.26 -4.28 -9.04
C ASP A 106 -18.93 -4.71 -9.71
N GLU A 107 -18.14 -3.77 -10.22
CA GLU A 107 -16.83 -4.04 -10.81
C GLU A 107 -15.83 -4.52 -9.76
N VAL A 108 -15.81 -3.88 -8.57
CA VAL A 108 -14.98 -4.31 -7.44
C VAL A 108 -15.33 -5.74 -6.99
N GLN A 109 -16.63 -6.09 -6.94
CA GLN A 109 -17.05 -7.43 -6.55
C GLN A 109 -16.72 -8.52 -7.57
N ARG A 110 -16.54 -8.17 -8.83
CA ARG A 110 -16.13 -9.10 -9.90
C ARG A 110 -14.64 -9.34 -9.94
N ARG A 111 -13.84 -8.54 -9.21
CA ARG A 111 -12.39 -8.68 -9.15
C ARG A 111 -12.00 -9.94 -8.39
N ASN A 112 -11.11 -10.69 -8.98
CA ASN A 112 -10.43 -11.83 -8.37
C ASN A 112 -8.90 -11.68 -8.56
N ILE A 113 -8.13 -12.63 -8.07
CA ILE A 113 -6.66 -12.60 -8.12
C ILE A 113 -6.14 -12.55 -9.57
N GLU A 114 -6.87 -13.12 -10.53
CA GLU A 114 -6.43 -13.22 -11.93
C GLU A 114 -6.53 -11.90 -12.69
N ASN A 115 -7.49 -11.04 -12.32
CA ASN A 115 -7.76 -9.76 -12.99
C ASN A 115 -7.57 -8.53 -12.06
N LEU A 116 -6.76 -8.70 -10.99
CA LEU A 116 -6.50 -7.66 -10.00
C LEU A 116 -5.84 -6.41 -10.61
N GLY A 117 -5.02 -6.60 -11.64
CA GLY A 117 -4.22 -5.55 -12.28
C GLY A 117 -4.91 -4.77 -13.39
N ASP A 118 -6.08 -5.23 -13.84
CA ASP A 118 -6.80 -4.49 -14.87
C ASP A 118 -7.41 -3.21 -14.25
N PRO A 119 -7.15 -2.01 -14.74
CA PRO A 119 -7.71 -0.81 -14.15
C PRO A 119 -9.22 -0.74 -14.39
N ILE A 120 -9.97 -0.23 -13.41
CA ILE A 120 -11.38 0.13 -13.58
C ILE A 120 -11.44 1.42 -14.41
N ASP A 121 -12.33 1.46 -15.38
CA ASP A 121 -12.53 2.64 -16.23
C ASP A 121 -12.92 3.87 -15.38
N LEU A 122 -12.25 4.99 -15.67
CA LEU A 122 -12.51 6.22 -14.95
C LEU A 122 -13.82 6.84 -15.42
N PRO A 123 -14.74 7.21 -14.50
CA PRO A 123 -15.95 7.96 -14.85
C PRO A 123 -15.58 9.27 -15.57
N GLN A 124 -16.41 9.69 -16.50
CA GLN A 124 -16.20 10.93 -17.28
C GLN A 124 -16.38 12.20 -16.43
N SER A 125 -17.09 12.10 -15.31
CA SER A 125 -17.22 13.18 -14.33
C SER A 125 -15.90 13.39 -13.58
N ALA A 126 -15.50 14.66 -13.43
CA ALA A 126 -14.32 15.05 -12.65
C ALA A 126 -14.73 15.35 -11.20
N ASP A 127 -15.34 14.39 -10.54
CA ASP A 127 -15.87 14.48 -9.18
C ASP A 127 -15.18 13.53 -8.22
N GLU A 128 -15.68 13.45 -7.00
CA GLU A 128 -15.16 12.60 -5.92
C GLU A 128 -15.17 11.11 -6.32
N ILE A 129 -16.08 10.69 -7.19
CA ILE A 129 -16.18 9.29 -7.67
C ILE A 129 -14.95 8.96 -8.54
N ARG A 130 -14.52 9.89 -9.39
CA ARG A 130 -13.30 9.70 -10.19
C ARG A 130 -12.07 9.58 -9.29
N GLN A 131 -11.96 10.44 -8.27
CA GLN A 131 -10.84 10.38 -7.32
C GLN A 131 -10.84 9.06 -6.55
N LEU A 132 -12.01 8.59 -6.13
CA LEU A 132 -12.17 7.27 -5.47
C LEU A 132 -11.73 6.14 -6.40
N THR A 133 -12.13 6.17 -7.67
CA THR A 133 -11.75 5.16 -8.67
C THR A 133 -10.24 5.14 -8.91
N VAL A 134 -9.59 6.32 -8.99
CA VAL A 134 -8.12 6.42 -9.11
C VAL A 134 -7.43 5.81 -7.90
N SER A 135 -7.86 6.17 -6.68
CA SER A 135 -7.28 5.62 -5.44
C SER A 135 -7.47 4.11 -5.34
N PHE A 136 -8.62 3.61 -5.78
CA PHE A 136 -8.90 2.17 -5.82
C PHE A 136 -7.99 1.45 -6.84
N ASN A 137 -7.84 1.99 -8.04
CA ASN A 137 -6.94 1.43 -9.06
C ASN A 137 -5.50 1.38 -8.56
N GLN A 138 -5.03 2.42 -7.87
CA GLN A 138 -3.70 2.45 -7.28
C GLN A 138 -3.54 1.33 -6.23
N MET A 139 -4.50 1.20 -5.32
CA MET A 139 -4.48 0.14 -4.30
C MET A 139 -4.48 -1.26 -4.92
N MET A 140 -5.26 -1.48 -6.00
CA MET A 140 -5.28 -2.76 -6.70
C MET A 140 -3.96 -3.07 -7.40
N ALA A 141 -3.32 -2.07 -8.01
CA ALA A 141 -2.00 -2.22 -8.63
C ALA A 141 -0.92 -2.57 -7.59
N ASP A 142 -0.94 -1.91 -6.43
CA ASP A 142 -0.02 -2.20 -5.33
C ASP A 142 -0.24 -3.61 -4.75
N LEU A 143 -1.50 -4.02 -4.61
CA LEU A 143 -1.86 -5.36 -4.16
C LEU A 143 -1.42 -6.44 -5.16
N GLN A 144 -1.64 -6.22 -6.45
CA GLN A 144 -1.19 -7.12 -7.51
C GLN A 144 0.33 -7.26 -7.49
N LYS A 145 1.06 -6.15 -7.40
CA LYS A 145 2.52 -6.16 -7.31
C LYS A 145 2.98 -6.99 -6.11
N SER A 146 2.38 -6.77 -4.94
CA SER A 146 2.70 -7.52 -3.73
C SER A 146 2.41 -9.01 -3.87
N PHE A 147 1.29 -9.38 -4.50
CA PHE A 147 0.92 -10.76 -4.73
C PHE A 147 1.88 -11.47 -5.72
N LEU A 148 2.27 -10.78 -6.80
CA LEU A 148 3.22 -11.32 -7.78
C LEU A 148 4.60 -11.53 -7.13
N LEU A 149 5.08 -10.57 -6.34
CA LEU A 149 6.32 -10.71 -5.58
C LEU A 149 6.25 -11.88 -4.60
N GLN A 150 5.15 -12.03 -3.87
CA GLN A 150 4.96 -13.15 -2.94
C GLN A 150 4.93 -14.51 -3.68
N LYS A 151 4.27 -14.58 -4.84
CA LYS A 151 4.22 -15.80 -5.66
C LYS A 151 5.60 -16.18 -6.18
N GLU A 152 6.34 -15.21 -6.71
CA GLU A 152 7.71 -15.41 -7.20
C GLU A 152 8.65 -15.80 -6.07
N PHE A 153 8.58 -15.11 -4.92
CA PHE A 153 9.32 -15.45 -3.71
C PHE A 153 9.07 -16.90 -3.27
N SER A 154 7.79 -17.32 -3.19
CA SER A 154 7.44 -18.68 -2.77
C SER A 154 7.95 -19.74 -3.76
N ALA A 155 7.87 -19.47 -5.06
CA ALA A 155 8.36 -20.38 -6.10
C ALA A 155 9.88 -20.50 -6.05
N ASN A 156 10.60 -19.39 -5.91
CA ASN A 156 12.05 -19.35 -5.83
C ASN A 156 12.56 -20.01 -4.54
N ALA A 157 11.91 -19.73 -3.39
CA ALA A 157 12.22 -20.39 -2.13
C ALA A 157 12.10 -21.91 -2.22
N ALA A 158 10.99 -22.41 -2.81
CA ALA A 158 10.80 -23.85 -3.01
C ALA A 158 11.88 -24.46 -3.92
N HIS A 159 12.33 -23.72 -4.93
CA HIS A 159 13.40 -24.18 -5.83
C HIS A 159 14.77 -24.23 -5.13
N GLU A 160 15.11 -23.16 -4.39
CA GLU A 160 16.38 -23.06 -3.66
C GLU A 160 16.46 -24.06 -2.48
N LEU A 161 15.34 -24.43 -1.87
CA LEU A 161 15.28 -25.48 -0.85
C LEU A 161 15.38 -26.88 -1.47
N ARG A 162 14.80 -27.10 -2.65
CA ARG A 162 14.82 -28.44 -3.32
C ARG A 162 16.23 -28.85 -3.75
N THR A 163 17.06 -27.89 -4.19
CA THR A 163 18.41 -28.16 -4.72
C THR A 163 19.32 -28.81 -3.67
N PRO A 164 19.55 -28.23 -2.46
CA PRO A 164 20.38 -28.85 -1.43
C PRO A 164 19.81 -30.18 -0.93
N LEU A 165 18.48 -30.29 -0.81
CA LEU A 165 17.82 -31.56 -0.44
C LEU A 165 18.09 -32.66 -1.47
N THR A 166 18.03 -32.34 -2.76
CA THR A 166 18.33 -33.31 -3.83
C THR A 166 19.78 -33.75 -3.80
N VAL A 167 20.71 -32.80 -3.55
CA VAL A 167 22.16 -33.13 -3.42
C VAL A 167 22.41 -34.01 -2.20
N MET A 168 21.81 -33.73 -1.07
CA MET A 168 21.93 -34.54 0.14
C MET A 168 21.39 -35.95 -0.11
N ARG A 169 20.21 -36.06 -0.74
CA ARG A 169 19.61 -37.38 -1.09
C ARG A 169 20.48 -38.17 -2.03
N ALA A 170 20.98 -37.56 -3.12
CA ALA A 170 21.85 -38.25 -4.07
C ALA A 170 23.13 -38.76 -3.39
N LYS A 171 23.74 -37.98 -2.45
CA LYS A 171 24.91 -38.42 -1.69
C LYS A 171 24.58 -39.57 -0.74
N LEU A 172 23.40 -39.56 -0.09
CA LEU A 172 22.93 -40.70 0.71
C LEU A 172 22.71 -41.97 -0.14
N ASP A 173 22.11 -41.82 -1.31
CA ASP A 173 21.87 -42.97 -2.21
C ASP A 173 23.19 -43.57 -2.68
N ILE A 174 24.21 -42.75 -3.04
CA ILE A 174 25.55 -43.20 -3.39
C ILE A 174 26.21 -43.93 -2.20
N PHE A 175 26.11 -43.37 -1.00
CA PHE A 175 26.69 -43.98 0.20
C PHE A 175 26.04 -45.34 0.52
N ALA A 176 24.71 -45.45 0.36
CA ALA A 176 24.01 -46.72 0.58
C ALA A 176 24.46 -47.83 -0.40
N LEU A 177 25.05 -47.47 -1.54
CA LEU A 177 25.57 -48.38 -2.56
C LEU A 177 27.07 -48.67 -2.39
N SER A 178 27.80 -47.92 -1.55
CA SER A 178 29.25 -48.09 -1.35
C SER A 178 29.51 -49.03 -0.16
N GLU A 179 30.31 -50.08 -0.39
CA GLU A 179 30.76 -51.02 0.66
C GLU A 179 32.09 -50.60 1.35
N SER A 180 32.61 -49.38 1.09
CA SER A 180 33.98 -49.01 1.45
C SER A 180 34.11 -48.12 2.69
N GLU A 181 35.19 -48.40 3.44
CA GLU A 181 35.45 -47.89 4.78
C GLU A 181 36.09 -46.47 4.83
N ASN A 182 35.67 -45.70 5.83
CA ASN A 182 36.28 -44.53 6.51
C ASN A 182 36.51 -43.21 5.72
N SER A 183 37.15 -43.14 4.57
CA SER A 183 37.46 -41.89 3.86
C SER A 183 36.23 -41.31 3.15
N GLU A 184 35.49 -42.11 2.42
CA GLU A 184 34.27 -41.71 1.70
C GLU A 184 33.16 -41.29 2.68
N THR A 185 33.11 -41.94 3.85
CA THR A 185 32.15 -41.56 4.92
C THR A 185 32.41 -40.15 5.41
N GLN A 186 33.68 -39.78 5.58
CA GLN A 186 34.07 -38.46 6.09
C GLN A 186 33.82 -37.35 5.09
N GLU A 187 34.10 -37.57 3.80
CA GLU A 187 33.77 -36.66 2.70
C GLU A 187 32.24 -36.47 2.55
N MET A 188 31.48 -37.53 2.67
CA MET A 188 30.03 -37.46 2.61
C MET A 188 29.45 -36.68 3.78
N VAL A 189 29.90 -36.95 5.03
CA VAL A 189 29.44 -36.22 6.22
C VAL A 189 29.76 -34.73 6.10
N THR A 190 30.98 -34.39 5.66
CA THR A 190 31.40 -33.02 5.41
C THR A 190 30.52 -32.32 4.36
N ALA A 191 30.25 -33.01 3.26
CA ALA A 191 29.38 -32.47 2.22
C ALA A 191 27.92 -32.28 2.66
N MET A 192 27.40 -33.20 3.50
CA MET A 192 26.07 -33.03 4.09
C MET A 192 26.02 -31.90 5.09
N ARG A 193 27.02 -31.75 5.93
CA ARG A 193 27.12 -30.64 6.88
C ARG A 193 27.07 -29.30 6.15
N LEU A 194 27.86 -29.16 5.08
CA LEU A 194 27.87 -27.94 4.25
C LEU A 194 26.50 -27.65 3.62
N GLN A 195 25.74 -28.68 3.19
CA GLN A 195 24.40 -28.48 2.65
C GLN A 195 23.37 -28.11 3.74
N LEU A 196 23.50 -28.67 4.94
CA LEU A 196 22.67 -28.31 6.09
C LEU A 196 22.91 -26.87 6.54
N GLU A 197 24.16 -26.43 6.59
CA GLU A 197 24.52 -25.03 6.90
C GLU A 197 23.88 -24.09 5.87
N ARG A 198 24.05 -24.33 4.59
CA ARG A 198 23.41 -23.53 3.52
C ARG A 198 21.88 -23.51 3.61
N LEU A 199 21.26 -24.63 4.00
CA LEU A 199 19.82 -24.69 4.19
C LEU A 199 19.38 -23.87 5.41
N SER A 200 20.14 -23.91 6.49
CA SER A 200 19.89 -23.13 7.70
C SER A 200 19.96 -21.63 7.41
N ASP A 201 21.01 -21.17 6.72
CA ASP A 201 21.19 -19.78 6.32
C ASP A 201 20.02 -19.30 5.46
N LEU A 202 19.61 -20.15 4.51
CA LEU A 202 18.49 -19.82 3.62
C LEU A 202 17.16 -19.75 4.35
N ILE A 203 16.90 -20.64 5.31
CA ILE A 203 15.70 -20.59 6.16
C ILE A 203 15.72 -19.33 7.03
N GLU A 204 16.86 -18.97 7.60
CA GLU A 204 17.01 -17.77 8.40
C GLU A 204 16.77 -16.50 7.58
N ASP A 205 17.34 -16.40 6.37
CA ASP A 205 17.08 -15.32 5.44
C ASP A 205 15.60 -15.22 5.06
N LEU A 206 14.94 -16.35 4.80
CA LEU A 206 13.50 -16.41 4.50
C LEU A 206 12.65 -15.94 5.68
N LEU A 207 12.97 -16.37 6.89
CA LEU A 207 12.27 -15.93 8.10
C LEU A 207 12.43 -14.43 8.33
N TRP A 208 13.63 -13.90 8.12
CA TRP A 208 13.89 -12.46 8.21
C TRP A 208 13.13 -11.68 7.15
N PHE A 209 13.10 -12.16 5.92
CA PHE A 209 12.37 -11.51 4.84
C PHE A 209 10.85 -11.53 5.08
N SER A 210 10.31 -12.58 5.68
CA SER A 210 8.88 -12.73 5.94
C SER A 210 8.36 -11.94 7.15
N LYS A 211 9.23 -11.59 8.11
CA LYS A 211 8.85 -10.89 9.34
C LYS A 211 8.81 -9.38 9.12
N ASP A 212 7.66 -8.77 9.40
CA ASP A 212 7.46 -7.31 9.46
C ASP A 212 7.47 -6.81 10.91
N LEU A 213 8.54 -7.18 11.67
CA LEU A 213 8.68 -6.76 13.06
C LEU A 213 9.26 -5.34 13.12
N PRO A 214 8.76 -4.48 14.02
CA PRO A 214 9.40 -3.20 14.31
C PRO A 214 10.83 -3.41 14.84
N LEU A 215 11.68 -2.39 14.70
CA LEU A 215 13.01 -2.42 15.32
C LEU A 215 12.86 -2.51 16.83
N GLU A 216 13.56 -3.46 17.43
CA GLU A 216 13.68 -3.61 18.88
C GLU A 216 14.98 -2.96 19.33
N ALA A 217 14.97 -2.25 20.45
CA ALA A 217 16.17 -1.70 21.11
C ALA A 217 17.09 -0.85 20.18
N VAL A 218 16.51 0.20 19.57
CA VAL A 218 17.32 1.18 18.80
C VAL A 218 18.24 1.96 19.73
N SER A 219 19.54 1.92 19.47
CA SER A 219 20.59 2.60 20.24
C SER A 219 21.64 3.17 19.33
N PRO A 220 22.50 4.11 19.80
CA PRO A 220 23.66 4.54 19.05
C PRO A 220 24.66 3.38 18.89
N VAL A 221 24.89 2.94 17.65
CA VAL A 221 25.80 1.84 17.30
C VAL A 221 27.11 2.43 16.77
N PRO A 222 28.25 2.17 17.41
CA PRO A 222 29.56 2.63 16.94
C PRO A 222 30.00 1.77 15.74
N LEU A 223 30.12 2.40 14.55
CA LEU A 223 30.39 1.67 13.32
C LEU A 223 31.76 1.04 13.24
N TYR A 224 32.80 1.71 13.75
CA TYR A 224 34.18 1.20 13.64
C TYR A 224 34.37 -0.12 14.42
N PRO A 225 34.00 -0.24 15.71
CA PRO A 225 34.06 -1.52 16.42
C PRO A 225 33.25 -2.62 15.76
N LEU A 226 31.99 -2.35 15.41
CA LEU A 226 31.12 -3.31 14.74
C LEU A 226 31.74 -3.86 13.45
N LEU A 227 32.33 -3.00 12.62
CA LEU A 227 32.97 -3.42 11.37
C LEU A 227 34.29 -4.19 11.62
N CYS A 228 35.02 -3.90 12.70
CA CYS A 228 36.17 -4.67 13.09
C CYS A 228 35.78 -6.10 13.52
N ASP A 229 34.70 -6.25 14.29
CA ASP A 229 34.20 -7.54 14.72
C ASP A 229 33.76 -8.39 13.51
N VAL A 230 33.03 -7.78 12.56
CA VAL A 230 32.64 -8.43 11.30
C VAL A 230 33.83 -8.82 10.44
N ALA A 231 34.86 -7.96 10.36
CA ALA A 231 36.06 -8.26 9.59
C ALA A 231 36.89 -9.39 10.24
N GLU A 232 36.90 -9.50 11.58
CA GLU A 232 37.53 -10.59 12.32
C GLU A 232 36.82 -11.92 12.04
N GLU A 233 35.48 -11.95 12.02
CA GLU A 233 34.71 -13.13 11.66
C GLU A 233 34.99 -13.61 10.25
N LEU A 234 35.19 -12.70 9.29
CA LEU A 234 35.50 -13.00 7.89
C LEU A 234 37.01 -13.22 7.61
N SER A 235 37.86 -13.13 8.63
CA SER A 235 39.33 -13.22 8.48
C SER A 235 39.76 -14.52 7.80
N GLY A 236 39.20 -15.67 8.18
CA GLY A 236 39.49 -16.95 7.56
C GLY A 236 39.21 -17.02 6.06
N LEU A 237 38.05 -16.47 5.63
CA LEU A 237 37.69 -16.40 4.21
C LEU A 237 38.57 -15.42 3.45
N ALA A 238 38.96 -14.30 4.07
CA ALA A 238 39.82 -13.30 3.47
C ALA A 238 41.26 -13.80 3.36
N GLU A 239 41.81 -14.49 4.36
CA GLU A 239 43.13 -15.10 4.36
C GLU A 239 43.28 -16.19 3.29
N GLU A 240 42.26 -17.04 3.10
CA GLU A 240 42.27 -18.07 2.03
C GLU A 240 42.47 -17.48 0.63
N LYS A 241 41.98 -16.25 0.42
CA LYS A 241 42.14 -15.51 -0.84
C LYS A 241 43.24 -14.46 -0.81
N GLU A 242 43.98 -14.31 0.28
CA GLU A 242 44.98 -13.25 0.47
C GLU A 242 44.38 -11.82 0.28
N ILE A 243 43.09 -11.64 0.67
CA ILE A 243 42.40 -10.35 0.57
C ILE A 243 42.59 -9.56 1.84
N LYS A 244 42.92 -8.28 1.72
CA LYS A 244 43.06 -7.36 2.86
C LYS A 244 41.78 -6.56 3.05
N ILE A 245 41.17 -6.69 4.21
CA ILE A 245 40.02 -5.83 4.61
C ILE A 245 40.60 -4.60 5.32
N ARG A 246 40.33 -3.41 4.77
CA ARG A 246 40.78 -2.13 5.32
C ARG A 246 39.57 -1.30 5.73
N ILE A 247 39.49 -0.98 7.01
CA ILE A 247 38.47 -0.14 7.60
C ILE A 247 39.08 1.21 7.95
N GLU A 248 38.50 2.29 7.45
CA GLU A 248 38.88 3.64 7.85
C GLU A 248 38.46 3.87 9.31
N GLN A 249 39.35 4.39 10.13
CA GLN A 249 39.05 4.68 11.53
C GLN A 249 38.04 5.84 11.61
N THR A 250 36.98 5.66 12.38
CA THR A 250 35.94 6.66 12.56
C THR A 250 35.33 6.60 13.97
N GLU A 251 34.85 7.74 14.45
CA GLU A 251 34.03 7.85 15.67
C GLU A 251 32.54 7.96 15.35
N CYS A 252 32.11 7.62 14.14
CA CYS A 252 30.72 7.74 13.71
C CYS A 252 29.84 6.70 14.38
N PHE A 253 28.64 7.14 14.75
CA PHE A 253 27.54 6.32 15.28
C PHE A 253 26.35 6.43 14.37
N VAL A 254 25.57 5.38 14.30
CA VAL A 254 24.24 5.37 13.66
C VAL A 254 23.19 4.90 14.67
N LEU A 255 21.99 5.43 14.58
CA LEU A 255 20.88 4.95 15.40
C LEU A 255 20.33 3.67 14.76
N GLY A 256 20.36 2.57 15.51
CA GLY A 256 19.89 1.29 14.98
C GLY A 256 19.94 0.16 15.97
N GLN A 257 19.58 -1.01 15.48
CA GLN A 257 19.73 -2.26 16.21
C GLN A 257 21.05 -2.93 15.81
N ASP A 258 21.95 -3.10 16.76
CA ASP A 258 23.32 -3.56 16.57
C ASP A 258 23.41 -4.86 15.74
N SER A 259 22.71 -5.90 16.16
CA SER A 259 22.69 -7.21 15.47
C SER A 259 22.19 -7.16 14.02
N LEU A 260 21.30 -6.20 13.70
CA LEU A 260 20.78 -6.04 12.34
C LEU A 260 21.80 -5.31 11.45
N LEU A 261 22.46 -4.29 11.99
CA LEU A 261 23.52 -3.57 11.27
C LEU A 261 24.74 -4.47 11.06
N GLU A 262 25.10 -5.27 12.07
CA GLU A 262 26.12 -6.32 11.96
C GLU A 262 25.84 -7.25 10.78
N ARG A 263 24.60 -7.76 10.68
CA ARG A 263 24.17 -8.62 9.56
C ARG A 263 24.26 -7.92 8.20
N VAL A 264 23.91 -6.63 8.12
CA VAL A 264 24.08 -5.84 6.87
C VAL A 264 25.54 -5.82 6.46
N PHE A 265 26.42 -5.43 7.36
CA PHE A 265 27.84 -5.32 7.05
C PHE A 265 28.50 -6.67 6.81
N TYR A 266 28.09 -7.71 7.52
CA TYR A 266 28.53 -9.09 7.26
C TYR A 266 28.20 -9.49 5.81
N ASN A 267 26.94 -9.36 5.39
CA ASN A 267 26.54 -9.70 4.03
C ASN A 267 27.28 -8.91 2.95
N LEU A 268 27.51 -7.60 3.17
CA LEU A 268 28.22 -6.76 2.21
C LEU A 268 29.72 -7.12 2.14
N LEU A 269 30.38 -7.33 3.28
CA LEU A 269 31.78 -7.70 3.33
C LEU A 269 32.02 -9.12 2.84
N GLU A 270 31.16 -10.06 3.20
CA GLU A 270 31.20 -11.42 2.68
C GLU A 270 31.09 -11.44 1.15
N ASN A 271 30.15 -10.69 0.57
CA ASN A 271 30.03 -10.55 -0.87
C ASN A 271 31.31 -9.92 -1.47
N ALA A 272 31.84 -8.85 -0.86
CA ALA A 272 33.04 -8.21 -1.34
C ALA A 272 34.24 -9.16 -1.37
N VAL A 273 34.41 -9.99 -0.34
CA VAL A 273 35.47 -11.02 -0.29
C VAL A 273 35.21 -12.17 -1.25
N LYS A 274 33.96 -12.66 -1.33
CA LYS A 274 33.58 -13.76 -2.24
C LYS A 274 33.82 -13.45 -3.71
N TYR A 275 33.47 -12.23 -4.14
CA TYR A 275 33.51 -11.85 -5.56
C TYR A 275 34.78 -11.13 -5.98
N SER A 276 35.64 -10.77 -5.04
CA SER A 276 36.97 -10.22 -5.36
C SER A 276 37.95 -11.30 -5.76
N PRO A 277 38.87 -10.99 -6.73
CA PRO A 277 40.00 -11.84 -7.05
C PRO A 277 40.96 -11.95 -5.84
N PRO A 278 41.78 -13.03 -5.78
CA PRO A 278 42.84 -13.13 -4.79
C PRO A 278 43.83 -11.96 -4.85
N GLN A 279 44.47 -11.67 -3.72
CA GLN A 279 45.48 -10.64 -3.58
C GLN A 279 44.98 -9.21 -3.85
N THR A 280 43.69 -8.96 -3.61
CA THR A 280 43.08 -7.65 -3.71
C THR A 280 42.76 -7.05 -2.34
N GLN A 281 42.09 -5.91 -2.31
CA GLN A 281 41.68 -5.24 -1.10
C GLN A 281 40.16 -4.94 -1.13
N VAL A 282 39.54 -5.12 0.01
CA VAL A 282 38.18 -4.59 0.30
C VAL A 282 38.34 -3.40 1.22
N SER A 283 37.75 -2.27 0.90
CA SER A 283 37.88 -1.05 1.70
C SER A 283 36.51 -0.52 2.17
N ILE A 284 36.51 -0.07 3.43
CA ILE A 284 35.35 0.60 4.03
C ILE A 284 35.75 2.02 4.37
N THR A 285 35.01 3.00 3.83
CA THR A 285 35.26 4.43 4.02
C THR A 285 33.97 5.14 4.47
N PHE A 286 34.16 6.27 5.14
CA PHE A 286 33.08 7.07 5.71
C PHE A 286 33.17 8.50 5.17
N CYS A 287 32.01 9.05 4.80
CA CYS A 287 31.88 10.44 4.40
C CYS A 287 30.70 11.07 5.11
N ARG A 288 30.94 12.06 5.95
CA ARG A 288 29.88 12.79 6.63
C ARG A 288 29.44 13.95 5.74
N GLU A 289 28.19 13.92 5.31
CA GLU A 289 27.50 15.00 4.62
C GLU A 289 26.65 15.79 5.65
N ARG A 290 26.11 16.97 5.28
CA ARG A 290 25.45 17.87 6.24
C ARG A 290 24.37 17.21 7.10
N ASP A 291 23.56 16.33 6.49
CA ASP A 291 22.40 15.69 7.12
C ASP A 291 22.42 14.16 6.99
N SER A 292 23.58 13.57 6.66
CA SER A 292 23.68 12.13 6.48
C SER A 292 25.12 11.62 6.69
N LEU A 293 25.22 10.36 7.07
CA LEU A 293 26.47 9.61 7.08
C LEU A 293 26.45 8.61 5.92
N LYS A 294 27.42 8.74 5.03
CA LYS A 294 27.65 7.80 3.94
C LYS A 294 28.72 6.79 4.34
N VAL A 295 28.39 5.51 4.25
CA VAL A 295 29.31 4.38 4.41
C VAL A 295 29.47 3.71 3.07
N GLN A 296 30.70 3.51 2.62
CA GLN A 296 31.01 2.85 1.35
C GLN A 296 31.80 1.58 1.60
N VAL A 297 31.34 0.47 1.03
CA VAL A 297 32.05 -0.80 0.96
C VAL A 297 32.47 -1.00 -0.48
N ALA A 298 33.76 -0.96 -0.77
CA ALA A 298 34.31 -1.07 -2.12
C ALA A 298 35.10 -2.37 -2.28
N ASP A 299 34.78 -3.12 -3.34
CA ASP A 299 35.46 -4.33 -3.78
C ASP A 299 36.17 -4.14 -5.12
N HIS A 300 37.01 -5.10 -5.50
CA HIS A 300 37.71 -5.16 -6.78
C HIS A 300 37.29 -6.35 -7.63
N GLY A 301 36.02 -6.78 -7.46
CA GLY A 301 35.42 -7.89 -8.21
C GLY A 301 35.14 -7.57 -9.67
N GLU A 302 34.31 -8.40 -10.29
CA GLU A 302 33.87 -8.23 -11.69
C GLU A 302 32.94 -7.01 -11.87
N GLY A 303 32.40 -6.48 -10.77
CA GLY A 303 31.43 -5.39 -10.79
C GLY A 303 30.02 -5.86 -11.12
N ILE A 304 29.07 -4.93 -11.06
CA ILE A 304 27.65 -5.18 -11.34
C ILE A 304 27.25 -4.34 -12.56
N PRO A 305 26.74 -4.99 -13.63
CA PRO A 305 26.24 -4.29 -14.82
C PRO A 305 25.19 -3.23 -14.47
N GLU A 306 25.15 -2.15 -15.23
CA GLU A 306 24.31 -0.99 -14.91
C GLU A 306 22.81 -1.32 -14.90
N ASP A 307 22.37 -2.16 -15.82
CA ASP A 307 21.01 -2.68 -15.94
C ASP A 307 20.59 -3.60 -14.78
N CYS A 308 21.57 -4.19 -14.07
CA CYS A 308 21.34 -5.08 -12.93
C CYS A 308 21.38 -4.38 -11.57
N ARG A 309 21.84 -3.11 -11.48
CA ARG A 309 22.09 -2.43 -10.18
C ARG A 309 20.87 -2.26 -9.29
N SER A 310 19.72 -2.06 -9.87
CA SER A 310 18.46 -2.02 -9.10
C SER A 310 17.98 -3.42 -8.73
N ALA A 311 18.18 -4.38 -9.62
CA ALA A 311 17.67 -5.73 -9.48
C ALA A 311 18.49 -6.58 -8.48
N VAL A 312 19.76 -6.26 -8.20
CA VAL A 312 20.57 -7.03 -7.23
C VAL A 312 20.03 -7.01 -5.80
N PHE A 313 19.15 -6.08 -5.49
CA PHE A 313 18.46 -6.00 -4.21
C PHE A 313 17.09 -6.71 -4.20
N GLU A 314 16.67 -7.29 -5.33
CA GLU A 314 15.46 -8.11 -5.37
C GLU A 314 15.75 -9.53 -4.87
N PRO A 315 14.81 -10.15 -4.13
CA PRO A 315 15.01 -11.50 -3.60
C PRO A 315 15.32 -12.53 -4.71
N PHE A 316 16.31 -13.40 -4.46
CA PHE A 316 16.78 -14.46 -5.36
C PHE A 316 17.37 -13.98 -6.68
N PHE A 317 17.56 -12.66 -6.86
CA PHE A 317 18.20 -12.14 -8.06
C PHE A 317 19.70 -12.45 -8.04
N ARG A 318 20.22 -12.80 -9.21
CA ARG A 318 21.65 -13.14 -9.43
C ARG A 318 22.04 -12.70 -10.83
N VAL A 319 23.17 -11.99 -10.96
CA VAL A 319 23.68 -11.49 -12.25
C VAL A 319 24.01 -12.66 -13.19
N ASP A 320 24.61 -13.74 -12.66
CA ASP A 320 24.91 -14.96 -13.43
C ASP A 320 24.49 -16.21 -12.64
N LYS A 321 23.46 -16.92 -13.13
CA LYS A 321 22.90 -18.12 -12.50
C LYS A 321 23.83 -19.34 -12.57
N SER A 322 24.78 -19.37 -13.51
CA SER A 322 25.67 -20.52 -13.71
C SER A 322 26.90 -20.49 -12.81
N ARG A 323 27.56 -19.36 -12.75
CA ARG A 323 28.80 -19.13 -11.97
C ARG A 323 28.52 -19.03 -10.45
N SER A 324 27.44 -18.39 -10.09
CA SER A 324 27.06 -18.17 -8.70
C SER A 324 26.60 -19.44 -7.97
N ARG A 325 26.27 -20.55 -8.68
CA ARG A 325 26.07 -21.86 -8.04
C ARG A 325 27.36 -22.45 -7.48
N ALA A 326 28.49 -22.20 -8.11
CA ALA A 326 29.81 -22.66 -7.65
C ALA A 326 30.29 -21.88 -6.42
N VAL A 327 29.95 -20.56 -6.34
CA VAL A 327 30.35 -19.67 -5.24
C VAL A 327 29.40 -19.70 -4.05
N GLY A 328 28.17 -20.27 -4.23
CA GLY A 328 27.24 -20.58 -3.15
C GLY A 328 26.57 -19.37 -2.50
N GLY A 329 25.60 -18.75 -3.14
CA GLY A 329 24.77 -17.70 -2.51
C GLY A 329 23.29 -17.94 -2.77
N SER A 330 22.42 -17.61 -1.83
CA SER A 330 20.94 -17.72 -1.94
C SER A 330 20.31 -16.64 -2.84
N GLY A 331 21.01 -15.51 -3.05
CA GLY A 331 20.46 -14.31 -3.67
C GLY A 331 19.51 -13.55 -2.76
N LEU A 332 19.49 -13.86 -1.46
CA LEU A 332 18.67 -13.17 -0.45
C LEU A 332 19.46 -12.12 0.34
N GLY A 333 20.77 -12.28 0.52
CA GLY A 333 21.57 -11.43 1.39
C GLY A 333 21.45 -9.93 1.10
N LEU A 334 21.54 -9.49 -0.17
CA LEU A 334 21.37 -8.08 -0.54
C LEU A 334 19.92 -7.59 -0.37
N ALA A 335 18.93 -8.45 -0.61
CA ALA A 335 17.52 -8.12 -0.36
C ALA A 335 17.26 -7.95 1.14
N VAL A 336 17.86 -8.79 1.99
CA VAL A 336 17.81 -8.65 3.46
C VAL A 336 18.51 -7.36 3.89
N CYS A 337 19.68 -7.03 3.33
CA CYS A 337 20.37 -5.76 3.60
C CYS A 337 19.48 -4.56 3.31
N LYS A 338 18.88 -4.52 2.14
CA LYS A 338 17.95 -3.44 1.74
C LYS A 338 16.78 -3.32 2.72
N LYS A 339 16.12 -4.42 3.07
CA LYS A 339 14.98 -4.44 4.00
C LYS A 339 15.38 -3.97 5.41
N ILE A 340 16.54 -4.37 5.91
CA ILE A 340 17.06 -3.90 7.20
C ILE A 340 17.36 -2.40 7.15
N LEU A 341 18.02 -1.92 6.10
CA LEU A 341 18.38 -0.51 5.96
C LEU A 341 17.16 0.39 5.79
N GLU A 342 16.14 -0.03 5.03
CA GLU A 342 14.87 0.68 4.92
C GLU A 342 14.20 0.87 6.29
N ARG A 343 14.26 -0.12 7.17
CA ARG A 343 13.76 -0.02 8.56
C ARG A 343 14.56 0.97 9.41
N HIS A 344 15.84 1.14 9.12
CA HIS A 344 16.72 2.14 9.74
C HIS A 344 16.62 3.50 9.05
N HIS A 345 15.65 3.70 8.16
CA HIS A 345 15.49 4.90 7.33
C HIS A 345 16.72 5.21 6.48
N ALA A 346 17.58 4.22 6.25
CA ALA A 346 18.77 4.33 5.43
C ALA A 346 18.51 3.85 4.00
N GLN A 347 19.32 4.32 3.06
CA GLN A 347 19.25 3.93 1.66
C GLN A 347 20.52 3.20 1.27
N ILE A 348 20.40 2.19 0.39
CA ILE A 348 21.53 1.50 -0.20
C ILE A 348 21.50 1.61 -1.71
N VAL A 349 22.63 1.92 -2.31
CA VAL A 349 22.83 1.94 -3.77
C VAL A 349 24.14 1.26 -4.11
N VAL A 350 24.28 0.79 -5.36
CA VAL A 350 25.53 0.21 -5.87
C VAL A 350 26.06 1.01 -7.06
N ARG A 351 27.36 1.24 -7.09
CA ARG A 351 28.09 1.93 -8.17
C ARG A 351 29.26 1.07 -8.65
N SER A 352 29.78 1.40 -9.83
CA SER A 352 31.04 0.78 -10.31
C SER A 352 32.22 1.31 -9.55
N ASN A 353 33.14 0.43 -9.21
CA ASN A 353 34.48 0.79 -8.78
C ASN A 353 35.43 0.83 -9.99
N HIS A 354 36.47 1.64 -9.91
CA HIS A 354 37.50 1.74 -10.96
C HIS A 354 38.85 1.19 -10.44
N PRO A 355 39.58 0.40 -11.24
CA PRO A 355 39.33 0.00 -12.62
C PRO A 355 38.28 -1.14 -12.78
N SER A 356 37.97 -1.87 -11.71
CA SER A 356 36.97 -2.95 -11.67
C SER A 356 36.37 -3.10 -10.27
N GLY A 357 35.17 -3.65 -10.14
CA GLY A 357 34.53 -3.92 -8.87
C GLY A 357 33.25 -3.13 -8.66
N SER A 358 32.72 -3.21 -7.44
CA SER A 358 31.52 -2.52 -7.00
C SER A 358 31.77 -1.68 -5.76
N ILE A 359 31.00 -0.61 -5.60
CA ILE A 359 30.92 0.21 -4.40
C ILE A 359 29.48 0.17 -3.92
N PHE A 360 29.24 -0.44 -2.77
CA PHE A 360 27.96 -0.35 -2.07
C PHE A 360 27.97 0.87 -1.17
N GLU A 361 27.10 1.82 -1.44
CA GLU A 361 26.95 3.06 -0.66
C GLU A 361 25.70 2.99 0.20
N ILE A 362 25.86 3.16 1.50
CA ILE A 362 24.78 3.24 2.48
C ILE A 362 24.68 4.68 2.96
N LEU A 363 23.49 5.26 2.92
CA LEU A 363 23.19 6.61 3.38
C LEU A 363 22.32 6.50 4.64
N PHE A 364 22.90 6.79 5.80
CA PHE A 364 22.16 6.89 7.06
C PHE A 364 21.71 8.32 7.29
N PRO A 365 20.47 8.58 7.71
CA PRO A 365 20.04 9.90 8.16
C PRO A 365 20.80 10.31 9.44
N SER A 366 21.02 11.61 9.63
CA SER A 366 21.68 12.18 10.82
C SER A 366 20.80 12.16 12.04
#